data_95f305c887e6fb2db7c73d1214d3fb56
#
_entry.id   95f305c887e6fb2db7c73d1214d3fb56
#
_cell.length_a   1.000
_cell.length_b   1.000
_cell.length_c   1.000
_cell.angle_alpha   90.00
_cell.angle_beta   90.00
_cell.angle_gamma   90.00
#
_symmetry.space_group_name_H-M   'P 1'
#
loop_
_entity.id
_entity.type
_entity.pdbx_description
1 polymer ?
#
loop_
_entity_poly.entity_id
_entity_poly.type
_entity_poly.pdbx_seq_one_letter_code
_entity_poly.pdbx_strand_id
1 'polypeptide(L)'
;MGAIGREVFGGAQTIFLIFTMASHILTWTICLNTVTDSATCTVVWAVIGLVIFWLFDLPRTLKNVSFMSIASFISIFSAVLISMVAIGIQKPKGNTPLAVTTVLPFTDAFVSVSNIVFAYAGHSCFFGFLAEMKNPAKDWTKALIFLQVWDISLYIIAATVIYVFAGPDVSSPALGSAGPIVRKVAWGIAIPTVSRD
;
A
#
# COMPACT_ATOMS: atom_id res chain seq x y z
N MET A 1 31.26 5.21 -2.42
CA MET A 1 30.93 6.16 -1.33
C MET A 1 31.91 5.94 -0.17
N GLY A 2 32.42 7.02 0.47
CA GLY A 2 33.24 6.91 1.66
C GLY A 2 32.44 6.46 2.90
N ALA A 3 33.12 6.23 4.03
CA ALA A 3 32.49 5.83 5.29
C ALA A 3 31.33 6.78 5.70
N ILE A 4 31.54 8.06 5.58
CA ILE A 4 30.52 9.11 5.90
C ILE A 4 29.26 8.94 5.03
N GLY A 5 29.43 8.71 3.72
CA GLY A 5 28.27 8.50 2.83
C GLY A 5 27.45 7.26 3.22
N ARG A 6 28.11 6.17 3.62
CA ARG A 6 27.44 4.95 4.10
C ARG A 6 26.62 5.21 5.36
N GLU A 7 27.15 5.95 6.33
CA GLU A 7 26.44 6.25 7.58
C GLU A 7 25.25 7.17 7.35
N VAL A 8 25.39 8.20 6.49
CA VAL A 8 24.27 9.10 6.14
C VAL A 8 23.15 8.33 5.43
N PHE A 9 23.47 7.49 4.44
CA PHE A 9 22.47 6.69 3.75
C PHE A 9 21.82 5.64 4.68
N GLY A 10 22.60 5.00 5.53
CA GLY A 10 22.07 4.06 6.52
C GLY A 10 21.10 4.74 7.49
N GLY A 11 21.44 5.93 7.97
CA GLY A 11 20.56 6.73 8.82
C GLY A 11 19.28 7.14 8.10
N ALA A 12 19.38 7.64 6.86
CA ALA A 12 18.21 8.00 6.05
C ALA A 12 17.29 6.80 5.78
N GLN A 13 17.84 5.65 5.47
CA GLN A 13 17.06 4.41 5.26
C GLN A 13 16.37 3.97 6.55
N THR A 14 17.05 4.06 7.70
CA THR A 14 16.43 3.72 8.99
C THR A 14 15.25 4.64 9.30
N ILE A 15 15.40 5.93 9.10
CA ILE A 15 14.31 6.91 9.27
C ILE A 15 13.15 6.58 8.33
N PHE A 16 13.43 6.30 7.06
CA PHE A 16 12.41 5.91 6.08
C PHE A 16 11.64 4.66 6.54
N LEU A 17 12.32 3.62 7.02
CA LEU A 17 11.68 2.41 7.52
C LEU A 17 10.80 2.67 8.75
N ILE A 18 11.22 3.53 9.68
CA ILE A 18 10.41 3.92 10.85
C ILE A 18 9.10 4.57 10.40
N PHE A 19 9.15 5.52 9.45
CA PHE A 19 7.93 6.15 8.92
C PHE A 19 7.06 5.18 8.14
N THR A 20 7.66 4.24 7.41
CA THR A 20 6.92 3.18 6.71
C THR A 20 6.14 2.31 7.71
N MET A 21 6.78 1.84 8.79
CA MET A 21 6.11 1.07 9.85
C MET A 21 4.98 1.87 10.51
N ALA A 22 5.18 3.15 10.75
CA ALA A 22 4.14 4.03 11.29
C ALA A 22 2.94 4.14 10.34
N SER A 23 3.18 4.21 9.02
CA SER A 23 2.13 4.22 7.99
C SER A 23 1.31 2.92 7.98
N HIS A 24 1.95 1.77 8.17
CA HIS A 24 1.24 0.47 8.27
C HIS A 24 0.34 0.41 9.50
N ILE A 25 0.81 0.87 10.67
CA ILE A 25 -0.02 0.96 11.89
C ILE A 25 -1.22 1.90 11.65
N LEU A 26 -1.00 3.03 10.97
CA LEU A 26 -2.09 3.95 10.63
C LEU A 26 -3.13 3.27 9.71
N THR A 27 -2.68 2.57 8.68
CA THR A 27 -3.56 1.84 7.75
C THR A 27 -4.35 0.75 8.48
N TRP A 28 -3.72 0.04 9.41
CA TRP A 28 -4.38 -0.93 10.29
C TRP A 28 -5.49 -0.29 11.13
N THR A 29 -5.24 0.86 11.75
CA THR A 29 -6.25 1.55 12.55
C THR A 29 -7.42 2.04 11.70
N ILE A 30 -7.17 2.54 10.50
CA ILE A 30 -8.21 2.94 9.54
C ILE A 30 -9.05 1.73 9.13
N CYS A 31 -8.40 0.60 8.82
CA CYS A 31 -9.05 -0.65 8.46
C CYS A 31 -10.03 -1.09 9.55
N LEU A 32 -9.55 -1.25 10.80
CA LEU A 32 -10.38 -1.72 11.90
C LEU A 32 -11.47 -0.73 12.29
N ASN A 33 -11.19 0.56 12.32
CA ASN A 33 -12.24 1.57 12.56
C ASN A 33 -13.32 1.52 11.49
N THR A 34 -12.95 1.27 10.22
CA THR A 34 -13.93 1.17 9.14
C THR A 34 -14.77 -0.11 9.24
N VAL A 35 -14.15 -1.25 9.54
CA VAL A 35 -14.86 -2.54 9.63
C VAL A 35 -15.77 -2.59 10.87
N THR A 36 -15.34 -2.01 11.99
CA THR A 36 -16.06 -2.07 13.27
C THR A 36 -16.95 -0.85 13.55
N ASP A 37 -17.07 0.11 12.60
CA ASP A 37 -17.75 1.40 12.81
C ASP A 37 -17.21 2.17 14.03
N SER A 38 -15.88 2.17 14.22
CA SER A 38 -15.21 2.85 15.34
C SER A 38 -15.68 2.35 16.72
N ALA A 39 -15.81 1.00 16.85
CA ALA A 39 -16.28 0.38 18.09
C ALA A 39 -15.42 0.69 19.33
N THR A 40 -14.13 1.03 19.11
CA THR A 40 -13.21 1.41 20.20
C THR A 40 -12.35 2.62 19.81
N CYS A 41 -11.61 3.14 20.79
CA CYS A 41 -10.64 4.22 20.54
C CYS A 41 -9.56 3.76 19.55
N THR A 42 -9.21 4.62 18.59
CA THR A 42 -8.19 4.35 17.58
C THR A 42 -6.84 3.92 18.16
N VAL A 43 -6.47 4.47 19.34
CA VAL A 43 -5.22 4.11 20.02
C VAL A 43 -5.22 2.63 20.46
N VAL A 44 -6.36 2.08 20.87
CA VAL A 44 -6.47 0.66 21.23
C VAL A 44 -6.17 -0.22 20.01
N TRP A 45 -6.69 0.14 18.83
CA TRP A 45 -6.39 -0.56 17.59
C TRP A 45 -4.91 -0.46 17.19
N ALA A 46 -4.27 0.69 17.46
CA ALA A 46 -2.84 0.85 17.21
C ALA A 46 -1.99 -0.07 18.10
N VAL A 47 -2.32 -0.20 19.38
CA VAL A 47 -1.61 -1.09 20.31
C VAL A 47 -1.81 -2.56 19.93
N ILE A 48 -3.04 -2.95 19.59
CA ILE A 48 -3.31 -4.31 19.08
C ILE A 48 -2.52 -4.58 17.81
N GLY A 49 -2.50 -3.64 16.87
CA GLY A 49 -1.71 -3.74 15.63
C GLY A 49 -0.23 -3.93 15.90
N LEU A 50 0.34 -3.15 16.81
CA LEU A 50 1.75 -3.25 17.17
C LEU A 50 2.11 -4.66 17.68
N VAL A 51 1.28 -5.26 18.52
CA VAL A 51 1.49 -6.63 19.03
C VAL A 51 1.38 -7.66 17.90
N ILE A 52 0.38 -7.51 17.02
CA ILE A 52 0.16 -8.43 15.89
C ILE A 52 1.34 -8.34 14.91
N PHE A 53 1.78 -7.16 14.53
CA PHE A 53 2.91 -6.98 13.61
C PHE A 53 4.20 -7.54 14.20
N TRP A 54 4.47 -7.27 15.48
CA TRP A 54 5.61 -7.86 16.16
C TRP A 54 5.60 -9.40 16.13
N LEU A 55 4.44 -10.04 16.29
CA LEU A 55 4.31 -11.49 16.20
C LEU A 55 4.53 -12.00 14.76
N PHE A 56 4.06 -11.27 13.74
CA PHE A 56 4.25 -11.65 12.34
C PHE A 56 5.68 -11.42 11.83
N ASP A 57 6.46 -10.55 12.49
CA ASP A 57 7.87 -10.31 12.18
C ASP A 57 8.82 -11.38 12.76
N LEU A 58 8.34 -12.28 13.63
CA LEU A 58 9.17 -13.36 14.22
C LEU A 58 9.69 -14.39 13.21
N PRO A 59 8.99 -14.75 12.10
CA PRO A 59 9.50 -15.68 11.12
C PRO A 59 10.73 -15.13 10.38
N ARG A 60 11.90 -15.79 10.56
CA ARG A 60 13.19 -15.36 9.99
C ARG A 60 13.48 -15.91 8.59
N THR A 61 12.65 -16.80 8.06
CA THR A 61 12.90 -17.45 6.77
C THR A 61 11.96 -16.98 5.69
N LEU A 62 12.49 -16.50 4.55
CA LEU A 62 11.70 -16.09 3.39
C LEU A 62 10.78 -17.19 2.85
N LYS A 63 11.10 -18.47 3.07
CA LYS A 63 10.23 -19.57 2.65
C LYS A 63 8.84 -19.50 3.30
N ASN A 64 8.79 -19.26 4.60
CA ASN A 64 7.52 -19.13 5.33
C ASN A 64 6.81 -17.81 5.00
N VAL A 65 7.62 -16.76 4.85
CA VAL A 65 7.16 -15.42 4.45
C VAL A 65 6.54 -15.44 3.04
N SER A 66 7.11 -16.18 2.10
CA SER A 66 6.64 -16.26 0.70
C SER A 66 5.20 -16.79 0.60
N PHE A 67 4.83 -17.82 1.37
CA PHE A 67 3.46 -18.34 1.35
C PHE A 67 2.44 -17.30 1.85
N MET A 68 2.79 -16.61 2.92
CA MET A 68 1.95 -15.53 3.45
C MET A 68 1.86 -14.35 2.47
N SER A 69 2.94 -14.04 1.73
CA SER A 69 2.96 -12.98 0.70
C SER A 69 1.99 -13.27 -0.43
N ILE A 70 1.89 -14.52 -0.88
CA ILE A 70 0.93 -14.90 -1.92
C ILE A 70 -0.51 -14.69 -1.44
N ALA A 71 -0.81 -15.10 -0.20
CA ALA A 71 -2.13 -14.89 0.39
C ALA A 71 -2.46 -13.40 0.54
N SER A 72 -1.52 -12.58 1.01
CA SER A 72 -1.65 -11.12 1.10
C SER A 72 -1.87 -10.49 -0.28
N PHE A 73 -1.09 -10.89 -1.28
CA PHE A 73 -1.24 -10.38 -2.65
C PHE A 73 -2.65 -10.68 -3.22
N ILE A 74 -3.15 -11.90 -3.07
CA ILE A 74 -4.50 -12.28 -3.53
C ILE A 74 -5.56 -11.45 -2.78
N SER A 75 -5.37 -11.25 -1.49
CA SER A 75 -6.25 -10.48 -0.63
C SER A 75 -6.35 -9.02 -1.09
N ILE A 76 -5.23 -8.31 -1.21
CA ILE A 76 -5.24 -6.90 -1.61
C ILE A 76 -5.69 -6.71 -3.06
N PHE A 77 -5.29 -7.61 -3.97
CA PHE A 77 -5.72 -7.57 -5.35
C PHE A 77 -7.25 -7.71 -5.47
N SER A 78 -7.84 -8.64 -4.71
CA SER A 78 -9.29 -8.82 -4.66
C SER A 78 -10.00 -7.60 -4.06
N ALA A 79 -9.46 -7.00 -2.99
CA ALA A 79 -10.01 -5.80 -2.37
C ALA A 79 -9.99 -4.61 -3.33
N VAL A 80 -8.90 -4.41 -4.06
CA VAL A 80 -8.78 -3.35 -5.08
C VAL A 80 -9.76 -3.57 -6.22
N LEU A 81 -9.88 -4.79 -6.76
CA LEU A 81 -10.84 -5.11 -7.82
C LEU A 81 -12.28 -4.86 -7.39
N ILE A 82 -12.67 -5.32 -6.20
CA ILE A 82 -14.01 -5.09 -5.66
C ILE A 82 -14.29 -3.59 -5.53
N SER A 83 -13.34 -2.82 -5.01
CA SER A 83 -13.49 -1.37 -4.88
C SER A 83 -13.58 -0.67 -6.23
N MET A 84 -12.76 -1.06 -7.22
CA MET A 84 -12.83 -0.51 -8.58
C MET A 84 -14.18 -0.77 -9.24
N VAL A 85 -14.68 -2.02 -9.16
CA VAL A 85 -15.99 -2.40 -9.72
C VAL A 85 -17.12 -1.62 -9.02
N ALA A 86 -17.08 -1.54 -7.70
CA ALA A 86 -18.09 -0.82 -6.93
C ALA A 86 -18.11 0.68 -7.24
N ILE A 87 -16.95 1.33 -7.31
CA ILE A 87 -16.83 2.74 -7.69
C ILE A 87 -17.33 2.95 -9.13
N GLY A 88 -17.00 2.03 -10.04
CA GLY A 88 -17.47 2.06 -11.43
C GLY A 88 -19.00 1.96 -11.55
N ILE A 89 -19.65 1.15 -10.71
CA ILE A 89 -21.11 1.01 -10.68
C ILE A 89 -21.79 2.20 -9.98
N GLN A 90 -21.29 2.59 -8.82
CA GLN A 90 -21.87 3.64 -7.97
C GLN A 90 -21.65 5.04 -8.53
N LYS A 91 -20.56 5.25 -9.28
CA LYS A 91 -20.18 6.54 -9.88
C LYS A 91 -20.34 7.71 -8.90
N PRO A 92 -19.64 7.70 -7.76
CA PRO A 92 -19.82 8.70 -6.70
C PRO A 92 -19.58 10.14 -7.16
N LYS A 93 -18.80 10.32 -8.23
CA LYS A 93 -18.57 11.60 -8.90
C LYS A 93 -19.87 12.27 -9.42
N GLY A 94 -20.90 11.49 -9.76
CA GLY A 94 -22.09 12.03 -10.43
C GLY A 94 -21.73 12.69 -11.77
N ASN A 95 -22.24 13.93 -12.00
CA ASN A 95 -22.02 14.72 -13.22
C ASN A 95 -20.87 15.73 -13.11
N THR A 96 -20.02 15.65 -12.08
CA THR A 96 -18.89 16.58 -11.90
C THR A 96 -17.89 16.41 -13.06
N PRO A 97 -17.49 17.49 -13.76
CA PRO A 97 -16.54 17.41 -14.86
C PRO A 97 -15.17 16.90 -14.34
N LEU A 98 -14.51 16.07 -15.14
CA LEU A 98 -13.15 15.64 -14.86
C LEU A 98 -12.19 16.79 -15.16
N ALA A 99 -11.41 17.18 -14.17
CA ALA A 99 -10.30 18.10 -14.37
C ALA A 99 -9.07 17.29 -14.82
N VAL A 100 -8.62 17.50 -16.06
CA VAL A 100 -7.40 16.85 -16.58
C VAL A 100 -6.15 17.46 -15.93
N THR A 101 -6.21 18.75 -15.62
CA THR A 101 -5.14 19.50 -14.95
C THR A 101 -5.75 20.41 -13.90
N THR A 102 -5.11 20.46 -12.73
CA THR A 102 -5.47 21.38 -11.65
C THR A 102 -4.26 22.23 -11.28
N VAL A 103 -4.50 23.51 -11.00
CA VAL A 103 -3.46 24.37 -10.43
C VAL A 103 -3.50 24.19 -8.92
N LEU A 104 -2.49 23.51 -8.40
CA LEU A 104 -2.36 23.25 -6.97
C LEU A 104 -1.26 24.14 -6.36
N PRO A 105 -1.35 24.49 -5.08
CA PRO A 105 -0.23 25.03 -4.33
C PRO A 105 0.96 24.08 -4.40
N PHE A 106 2.18 24.64 -4.37
CA PHE A 106 3.41 23.82 -4.45
C PHE A 106 3.45 22.70 -3.40
N THR A 107 2.97 22.95 -2.20
CA THR A 107 2.91 21.98 -1.11
C THR A 107 2.09 20.74 -1.48
N ASP A 108 0.89 20.94 -2.03
CA ASP A 108 -0.03 19.84 -2.37
C ASP A 108 0.48 19.05 -3.58
N ALA A 109 1.06 19.76 -4.56
CA ALA A 109 1.72 19.12 -5.69
C ALA A 109 2.91 18.26 -5.23
N PHE A 110 3.74 18.78 -4.31
CA PHE A 110 4.89 18.05 -3.78
C PHE A 110 4.48 16.82 -2.95
N VAL A 111 3.43 16.94 -2.13
CA VAL A 111 2.86 15.80 -1.38
C VAL A 111 2.35 14.72 -2.34
N SER A 112 1.68 15.11 -3.43
CA SER A 112 1.19 14.16 -4.42
C SER A 112 2.33 13.39 -5.11
N VAL A 113 3.40 14.08 -5.51
CA VAL A 113 4.61 13.45 -6.06
C VAL A 113 5.27 12.52 -5.04
N SER A 114 5.37 12.96 -3.78
CA SER A 114 5.95 12.15 -2.70
C SER A 114 5.15 10.86 -2.45
N ASN A 115 3.83 10.91 -2.54
CA ASN A 115 2.98 9.72 -2.43
C ASN A 115 3.21 8.72 -3.57
N ILE A 116 3.42 9.21 -4.81
CA ILE A 116 3.76 8.35 -5.94
C ILE A 116 5.14 7.71 -5.72
N VAL A 117 6.15 8.47 -5.29
CA VAL A 117 7.49 7.95 -4.98
C VAL A 117 7.41 6.91 -3.86
N PHE A 118 6.62 7.15 -2.82
CA PHE A 118 6.41 6.21 -1.73
C PHE A 118 5.75 4.91 -2.20
N ALA A 119 4.76 4.98 -3.10
CA ALA A 119 4.10 3.80 -3.67
C ALA A 119 5.09 2.86 -4.40
N TYR A 120 6.15 3.42 -5.00
CA TYR A 120 7.19 2.65 -5.70
C TYR A 120 8.43 2.37 -4.84
N ALA A 121 8.38 2.56 -3.53
CA ALA A 121 9.53 2.45 -2.63
C ALA A 121 10.01 1.00 -2.35
N GLY A 122 9.40 -0.02 -2.95
CA GLY A 122 9.76 -1.44 -2.79
C GLY A 122 11.23 -1.79 -3.10
N HIS A 123 11.96 -0.91 -3.81
CA HIS A 123 13.38 -1.11 -4.12
C HIS A 123 14.29 -1.23 -2.88
N SER A 124 13.88 -0.73 -1.73
CA SER A 124 14.60 -0.86 -0.47
C SER A 124 14.77 -2.33 -0.01
N CYS A 125 13.85 -3.21 -0.41
CA CYS A 125 13.86 -4.63 -0.08
C CYS A 125 14.64 -5.49 -1.10
N PHE A 126 15.06 -4.93 -2.24
CA PHE A 126 15.69 -5.69 -3.33
C PHE A 126 16.97 -6.40 -2.92
N PHE A 127 17.79 -5.77 -2.08
CA PHE A 127 19.03 -6.40 -1.59
C PHE A 127 18.76 -7.63 -0.71
N GLY A 128 17.70 -7.60 0.09
CA GLY A 128 17.25 -8.74 0.89
C GLY A 128 16.82 -9.90 -0.01
N PHE A 129 16.03 -9.63 -1.05
CA PHE A 129 15.61 -10.66 -2.01
C PHE A 129 16.79 -11.25 -2.79
N LEU A 130 17.72 -10.41 -3.25
CA LEU A 130 18.94 -10.86 -3.93
C LEU A 130 19.78 -11.80 -3.06
N ALA A 131 19.90 -11.51 -1.77
CA ALA A 131 20.71 -12.30 -0.84
C ALA A 131 20.14 -13.71 -0.61
N GLU A 132 18.83 -13.90 -0.77
CA GLU A 132 18.18 -15.20 -0.56
C GLU A 132 17.83 -15.94 -1.85
N MET A 133 18.07 -15.36 -3.02
CA MET A 133 17.85 -16.03 -4.30
C MET A 133 18.88 -17.11 -4.55
N LYS A 134 18.45 -18.29 -5.02
CA LYS A 134 19.32 -19.42 -5.34
C LYS A 134 20.30 -19.10 -6.49
N ASN A 135 19.83 -18.40 -7.52
CA ASN A 135 20.61 -17.99 -8.69
C ASN A 135 20.33 -16.52 -9.07
N PRO A 136 20.79 -15.54 -8.27
CA PRO A 136 20.44 -14.15 -8.48
C PRO A 136 20.87 -13.61 -9.85
N ALA A 137 22.03 -14.00 -10.36
CA ALA A 137 22.53 -13.56 -11.65
C ALA A 137 21.63 -13.94 -12.86
N LYS A 138 20.88 -15.05 -12.74
CA LYS A 138 20.01 -15.55 -13.82
C LYS A 138 18.55 -15.11 -13.65
N ASP A 139 18.06 -15.10 -12.44
CA ASP A 139 16.62 -15.01 -12.17
C ASP A 139 16.18 -13.62 -11.70
N TRP A 140 17.10 -12.80 -11.17
CA TRP A 140 16.79 -11.47 -10.67
C TRP A 140 16.17 -10.55 -11.73
N THR A 141 16.81 -10.42 -12.88
CA THR A 141 16.34 -9.52 -13.94
C THR A 141 14.94 -9.90 -14.43
N LYS A 142 14.66 -11.20 -14.54
CA LYS A 142 13.33 -11.69 -14.95
C LYS A 142 12.27 -11.40 -13.91
N ALA A 143 12.58 -11.66 -12.64
CA ALA A 143 11.69 -11.37 -11.52
C ALA A 143 11.38 -9.88 -11.41
N LEU A 144 12.41 -9.03 -11.58
CA LEU A 144 12.28 -7.59 -11.53
C LEU A 144 11.41 -7.06 -12.69
N ILE A 145 11.64 -7.50 -13.91
CA ILE A 145 10.83 -7.09 -15.07
C ILE A 145 9.38 -7.50 -14.86
N PHE A 146 9.13 -8.75 -14.43
CA PHE A 146 7.79 -9.23 -14.17
C PHE A 146 7.09 -8.39 -13.08
N LEU A 147 7.77 -8.13 -11.98
CA LEU A 147 7.28 -7.30 -10.89
C LEU A 147 6.90 -5.89 -11.39
N GLN A 148 7.82 -5.23 -12.09
CA GLN A 148 7.62 -3.85 -12.54
C GLN A 148 6.47 -3.73 -13.56
N VAL A 149 6.40 -4.64 -14.52
CA VAL A 149 5.31 -4.63 -15.52
C VAL A 149 3.95 -4.82 -14.85
N TRP A 150 3.87 -5.76 -13.89
CA TRP A 150 2.66 -6.03 -13.15
C TRP A 150 2.23 -4.84 -12.28
N ASP A 151 3.15 -4.32 -11.50
CA ASP A 151 2.93 -3.24 -10.54
C ASP A 151 2.51 -1.94 -11.22
N ILE A 152 3.26 -1.52 -12.26
CA ILE A 152 2.94 -0.32 -13.05
C ILE A 152 1.58 -0.45 -13.73
N SER A 153 1.29 -1.62 -14.33
CA SER A 153 0.00 -1.84 -15.01
C SER A 153 -1.16 -1.75 -14.01
N LEU A 154 -1.02 -2.37 -12.84
CA LEU A 154 -2.04 -2.36 -11.80
C LEU A 154 -2.29 -0.95 -11.26
N TYR A 155 -1.24 -0.19 -10.98
CA TYR A 155 -1.36 1.18 -10.50
C TYR A 155 -2.01 2.10 -11.53
N ILE A 156 -1.60 2.03 -12.80
CA ILE A 156 -2.20 2.86 -13.87
C ILE A 156 -3.68 2.53 -14.04
N ILE A 157 -4.04 1.25 -14.11
CA ILE A 157 -5.42 0.83 -14.30
C ILE A 157 -6.27 1.26 -13.08
N ALA A 158 -5.82 0.97 -11.87
CA ALA A 158 -6.54 1.30 -10.65
C ALA A 158 -6.71 2.82 -10.49
N ALA A 159 -5.64 3.59 -10.64
CA ALA A 159 -5.68 5.04 -10.53
C ALA A 159 -6.61 5.66 -11.57
N THR A 160 -6.51 5.23 -12.83
CA THR A 160 -7.35 5.75 -13.92
C THR A 160 -8.82 5.44 -13.69
N VAL A 161 -9.15 4.18 -13.38
CA VAL A 161 -10.56 3.77 -13.15
C VAL A 161 -11.14 4.52 -11.95
N ILE A 162 -10.44 4.55 -10.83
CA ILE A 162 -10.91 5.22 -9.62
C ILE A 162 -11.10 6.72 -9.89
N TYR A 163 -10.12 7.38 -10.53
CA TYR A 163 -10.22 8.81 -10.81
C TYR A 163 -11.37 9.14 -11.77
N VAL A 164 -11.55 8.35 -12.83
CA VAL A 164 -12.63 8.58 -13.81
C VAL A 164 -14.02 8.48 -13.17
N PHE A 165 -14.22 7.54 -12.27
CA PHE A 165 -15.54 7.25 -11.69
C PHE A 165 -15.79 7.90 -10.32
N ALA A 166 -14.76 8.10 -9.50
CA ALA A 166 -14.88 8.78 -8.21
C ALA A 166 -14.61 10.29 -8.29
N GLY A 167 -13.82 10.74 -9.28
CA GLY A 167 -13.52 12.16 -9.48
C GLY A 167 -12.44 12.70 -8.52
N PRO A 168 -12.34 14.04 -8.38
CA PRO A 168 -11.29 14.68 -7.58
C PRO A 168 -11.45 14.47 -6.06
N ASP A 169 -12.64 14.10 -5.58
CA ASP A 169 -12.95 13.93 -4.15
C ASP A 169 -12.70 12.48 -3.66
N VAL A 170 -11.76 11.77 -4.29
CA VAL A 170 -11.35 10.42 -3.86
C VAL A 170 -10.83 10.46 -2.43
N SER A 171 -11.38 9.59 -1.57
CA SER A 171 -10.85 9.43 -0.21
C SER A 171 -9.46 8.78 -0.21
N SER A 172 -8.67 9.08 0.80
CA SER A 172 -7.39 8.43 1.04
C SER A 172 -7.50 7.58 2.33
N PRO A 173 -7.33 6.26 2.26
CA PRO A 173 -7.11 5.39 1.06
C PRO A 173 -8.34 5.28 0.14
N ALA A 174 -8.10 5.01 -1.15
CA ALA A 174 -9.13 4.96 -2.19
C ALA A 174 -10.25 3.92 -1.95
N LEU A 175 -9.96 2.86 -1.18
CA LEU A 175 -10.97 1.88 -0.72
C LEU A 175 -12.12 2.54 0.05
N GLY A 176 -11.87 3.69 0.67
CA GLY A 176 -12.88 4.48 1.37
C GLY A 176 -13.92 5.14 0.47
N SER A 177 -13.65 5.29 -0.82
CA SER A 177 -14.56 5.93 -1.80
C SER A 177 -15.68 5.02 -2.27
N ALA A 178 -15.62 3.73 -2.01
CA ALA A 178 -16.73 2.80 -2.25
C ALA A 178 -17.85 3.01 -1.23
N GLY A 179 -19.09 2.68 -1.58
CA GLY A 179 -20.22 2.81 -0.68
C GLY A 179 -20.03 2.05 0.64
N PRO A 180 -20.81 2.36 1.69
CA PRO A 180 -20.54 1.96 3.07
C PRO A 180 -20.39 0.44 3.26
N ILE A 181 -21.18 -0.35 2.55
CA ILE A 181 -21.12 -1.83 2.62
C ILE A 181 -19.86 -2.34 1.92
N VAL A 182 -19.62 -1.87 0.69
CA VAL A 182 -18.48 -2.35 -0.10
C VAL A 182 -17.16 -1.93 0.53
N ARG A 183 -17.09 -0.73 1.11
CA ARG A 183 -15.93 -0.25 1.87
C ARG A 183 -15.59 -1.22 3.01
N LYS A 184 -16.56 -1.65 3.80
CA LYS A 184 -16.33 -2.63 4.88
C LYS A 184 -15.87 -3.98 4.35
N VAL A 185 -16.48 -4.46 3.27
CA VAL A 185 -16.10 -5.73 2.64
C VAL A 185 -14.68 -5.67 2.09
N ALA A 186 -14.33 -4.60 1.37
CA ALA A 186 -13.00 -4.41 0.81
C ALA A 186 -11.92 -4.33 1.91
N TRP A 187 -12.16 -3.56 2.97
CA TRP A 187 -11.26 -3.51 4.11
C TRP A 187 -11.18 -4.82 4.87
N GLY A 188 -12.30 -5.54 5.04
CA GLY A 188 -12.32 -6.86 5.65
C GLY A 188 -11.49 -7.89 4.88
N ILE A 189 -11.57 -7.89 3.55
CA ILE A 189 -10.74 -8.73 2.69
C ILE A 189 -9.27 -8.31 2.76
N ALA A 190 -8.97 -7.01 2.89
CA ALA A 190 -7.60 -6.51 2.97
C ALA A 190 -6.90 -6.77 4.32
N ILE A 191 -7.62 -7.22 5.39
CA ILE A 191 -7.04 -7.49 6.72
C ILE A 191 -5.76 -8.34 6.66
N PRO A 192 -5.70 -9.48 5.92
CA PRO A 192 -4.48 -10.29 5.86
C PRO A 192 -3.27 -9.55 5.32
N THR A 193 -3.48 -8.62 4.37
CA THR A 193 -2.40 -7.78 3.84
C THR A 193 -1.99 -6.74 4.85
N VAL A 194 -2.96 -5.98 5.38
CA VAL A 194 -2.70 -4.87 6.32
C VAL A 194 -2.09 -5.36 7.64
N SER A 195 -2.36 -6.61 8.04
CA SER A 195 -1.80 -7.19 9.28
C SER A 195 -0.35 -7.66 9.13
N ARG A 196 0.19 -7.69 7.91
CA ARG A 196 1.49 -8.27 7.61
C ARG A 196 2.53 -7.28 7.09
N ASP A 197 2.07 -6.25 6.36
CA ASP A 197 2.94 -5.21 5.79
C ASP A 197 3.38 -4.23 6.86
#